data_dc62d983bd863df445729d42d4d1df35
#
_entry.id   dc62d983bd863df445729d42d4d1df35
#
_cell.length_a   1.000
_cell.length_b   1.000
_cell.length_c   1.000
_cell.angle_alpha   90.00
_cell.angle_beta   90.00
_cell.angle_gamma   90.00
#
_symmetry.space_group_name_H-M   'P 1'
#
loop_
_entity.id
_entity.type
_entity.pdbx_description
1 polymer ?
#
loop_
_entity_poly.entity_id
_entity_poly.type
_entity_poly.pdbx_seq_one_letter_code
_entity_poly.pdbx_strand_id
1 'polypeptide(L)'
;GWKQNKTGWWWEEDNGSYPTKSWKNIGGTWYYFDGNGYMVTGWLKLSSGWYYLTESGAMATGWVQVGNIWYYMNESGVMQVDTWIGNNYVDGSGAWIPGKAKTQTDWVKSGNRWWYSHSDGSYTTNDWEVINGSWYYFDGSGWMVTGWLKRSSGWYYLTGSGAMATGWVQVGSTWYYMNGSGV
;
A
#
# COMPACT_ATOMS: atom_id res chain seq x y z
N GLY A 1 -34.87 11.87 -16.12
CA GLY A 1 -35.29 11.07 -14.96
C GLY A 1 -35.15 9.56 -15.20
N TRP A 2 -35.26 8.77 -14.14
CA TRP A 2 -35.16 7.32 -14.21
C TRP A 2 -36.30 6.72 -15.05
N LYS A 3 -35.95 5.79 -15.93
CA LYS A 3 -36.83 5.01 -16.77
C LYS A 3 -36.47 3.52 -16.68
N GLN A 4 -37.44 2.65 -16.95
CA GLN A 4 -37.25 1.19 -16.93
C GLN A 4 -38.02 0.50 -18.04
N ASN A 5 -37.45 -0.57 -18.56
CA ASN A 5 -38.15 -1.55 -19.40
C ASN A 5 -37.75 -2.98 -18.96
N LYS A 6 -38.13 -3.99 -19.70
CA LYS A 6 -37.80 -5.40 -19.42
C LYS A 6 -36.29 -5.72 -19.51
N THR A 7 -35.47 -4.85 -20.10
CA THR A 7 -34.04 -5.03 -20.25
C THR A 7 -33.29 -4.44 -19.04
N GLY A 8 -33.71 -3.29 -18.50
CA GLY A 8 -33.05 -2.64 -17.39
C GLY A 8 -33.51 -1.22 -17.14
N TRP A 9 -32.74 -0.53 -16.30
CA TRP A 9 -32.94 0.87 -15.97
C TRP A 9 -32.02 1.74 -16.79
N TRP A 10 -32.48 2.98 -17.17
CA TRP A 10 -31.64 4.03 -17.73
C TRP A 10 -32.07 5.41 -17.21
N TRP A 11 -31.20 6.38 -17.41
CA TRP A 11 -31.49 7.77 -17.09
C TRP A 11 -31.75 8.56 -18.37
N GLU A 12 -32.87 9.20 -18.43
CA GLU A 12 -33.24 10.08 -19.53
C GLU A 12 -33.12 11.55 -19.10
N GLU A 13 -32.37 12.33 -19.87
CA GLU A 13 -32.24 13.76 -19.71
C GLU A 13 -33.47 14.49 -20.15
N ASP A 14 -33.61 15.80 -19.77
CA ASP A 14 -34.78 16.61 -20.16
C ASP A 14 -34.91 16.80 -21.68
N ASN A 15 -33.81 16.69 -22.41
CA ASN A 15 -33.75 16.75 -23.86
C ASN A 15 -33.99 15.38 -24.57
N GLY A 16 -34.30 14.32 -23.81
CA GLY A 16 -34.49 12.97 -24.29
C GLY A 16 -33.24 12.15 -24.58
N SER A 17 -32.03 12.71 -24.34
CA SER A 17 -30.79 11.95 -24.43
C SER A 17 -30.55 11.10 -23.18
N TYR A 18 -29.59 10.17 -23.26
CA TYR A 18 -29.18 9.31 -22.12
C TYR A 18 -27.67 9.05 -22.14
N PRO A 19 -27.02 8.87 -20.97
CA PRO A 19 -25.60 8.57 -20.89
C PRO A 19 -25.28 7.18 -21.45
N THR A 20 -24.15 7.06 -22.15
CA THR A 20 -23.65 5.78 -22.65
C THR A 20 -22.15 5.66 -22.37
N LYS A 21 -21.66 4.47 -21.98
CA LYS A 21 -20.25 4.19 -21.64
C LYS A 21 -19.67 5.24 -20.71
N SER A 22 -20.45 5.73 -19.75
CA SER A 22 -20.05 6.87 -18.92
C SER A 22 -20.63 6.80 -17.51
N TRP A 23 -19.92 7.48 -16.61
CA TRP A 23 -20.40 7.77 -15.27
C TRP A 23 -21.35 8.96 -15.27
N LYS A 24 -22.36 8.91 -14.40
CA LYS A 24 -23.23 10.03 -14.12
C LYS A 24 -23.53 10.12 -12.64
N ASN A 25 -23.39 11.32 -12.08
CA ASN A 25 -23.86 11.62 -10.74
C ASN A 25 -25.33 12.01 -10.77
N ILE A 26 -26.14 11.30 -10.01
CA ILE A 26 -27.58 11.55 -9.90
C ILE A 26 -27.92 11.66 -8.41
N GLY A 27 -28.27 12.85 -7.98
CA GLY A 27 -28.62 13.11 -6.59
C GLY A 27 -27.50 12.81 -5.56
N GLY A 28 -26.23 13.01 -5.96
CA GLY A 28 -25.05 12.73 -5.11
C GLY A 28 -24.51 11.30 -5.23
N THR A 29 -25.20 10.42 -5.96
CA THR A 29 -24.79 9.02 -6.16
C THR A 29 -24.28 8.80 -7.58
N TRP A 30 -23.15 8.09 -7.70
CA TRP A 30 -22.58 7.77 -9.00
C TRP A 30 -23.14 6.45 -9.53
N TYR A 31 -23.51 6.47 -10.83
CA TYR A 31 -23.99 5.35 -11.60
C TYR A 31 -23.17 5.23 -12.88
N TYR A 32 -23.00 4.02 -13.38
CA TYR A 32 -22.39 3.78 -14.70
C TYR A 32 -23.42 3.23 -15.68
N PHE A 33 -23.39 3.74 -16.91
CA PHE A 33 -24.28 3.31 -17.99
C PHE A 33 -23.47 2.63 -19.09
N ASP A 34 -23.95 1.50 -19.58
CA ASP A 34 -23.32 0.70 -20.61
C ASP A 34 -23.39 1.37 -22.01
N GLY A 35 -22.93 0.67 -23.06
CA GLY A 35 -22.93 1.18 -24.42
C GLY A 35 -24.32 1.38 -25.01
N ASN A 36 -25.34 0.77 -24.43
CA ASN A 36 -26.76 0.88 -24.83
C ASN A 36 -27.52 1.86 -23.91
N GLY A 37 -26.85 2.47 -22.95
CA GLY A 37 -27.44 3.41 -22.00
C GLY A 37 -28.12 2.77 -20.80
N TYR A 38 -27.99 1.47 -20.58
CA TYR A 38 -28.56 0.82 -19.40
C TYR A 38 -27.63 0.93 -18.20
N MET A 39 -28.22 1.14 -17.02
CA MET A 39 -27.52 1.17 -15.74
C MET A 39 -26.87 -0.18 -15.46
N VAL A 40 -25.56 -0.15 -15.15
CA VAL A 40 -24.78 -1.34 -14.82
C VAL A 40 -24.91 -1.66 -13.33
N THR A 41 -24.94 -2.95 -13.00
CA THR A 41 -24.86 -3.49 -11.64
C THR A 41 -23.77 -4.56 -11.55
N GLY A 42 -23.26 -4.85 -10.35
CA GLY A 42 -22.20 -5.83 -10.14
C GLY A 42 -20.81 -5.29 -10.51
N TRP A 43 -19.91 -6.20 -10.86
CA TRP A 43 -18.53 -5.87 -11.17
C TRP A 43 -18.37 -5.17 -12.52
N LEU A 44 -17.65 -4.07 -12.53
CA LEU A 44 -17.31 -3.28 -13.72
C LEU A 44 -15.80 -3.09 -13.82
N LYS A 45 -15.19 -3.54 -14.93
CA LYS A 45 -13.79 -3.30 -15.25
C LYS A 45 -13.65 -2.13 -16.21
N LEU A 46 -12.92 -1.09 -15.78
CA LEU A 46 -12.52 0.03 -16.63
C LEU A 46 -10.98 0.12 -16.66
N SER A 47 -10.43 1.03 -17.47
CA SER A 47 -8.98 1.26 -17.54
C SER A 47 -8.37 1.70 -16.21
N SER A 48 -9.13 2.41 -15.38
CA SER A 48 -8.74 2.87 -14.04
C SER A 48 -8.79 1.78 -12.96
N GLY A 49 -9.40 0.63 -13.19
CA GLY A 49 -9.49 -0.47 -12.24
C GLY A 49 -10.85 -1.16 -12.21
N TRP A 50 -11.07 -1.94 -11.16
CA TRP A 50 -12.33 -2.60 -10.88
C TRP A 50 -13.22 -1.72 -9.99
N TYR A 51 -14.51 -1.71 -10.29
CA TYR A 51 -15.57 -1.05 -9.54
C TYR A 51 -16.66 -2.08 -9.19
N TYR A 52 -17.43 -1.78 -8.16
CA TYR A 52 -18.63 -2.55 -7.86
C TYR A 52 -19.84 -1.62 -7.80
N LEU A 53 -20.83 -1.92 -8.62
CA LEU A 53 -22.13 -1.24 -8.61
C LEU A 53 -23.11 -2.13 -7.84
N THR A 54 -23.74 -1.57 -6.82
CA THR A 54 -24.72 -2.31 -6.01
C THR A 54 -25.92 -2.77 -6.85
N GLU A 55 -26.82 -3.55 -6.28
CA GLU A 55 -28.07 -3.95 -6.97
C GLU A 55 -28.92 -2.74 -7.38
N SER A 56 -28.83 -1.63 -6.67
CA SER A 56 -29.46 -0.37 -7.04
C SER A 56 -28.70 0.41 -8.11
N GLY A 57 -27.56 -0.09 -8.60
CA GLY A 57 -26.67 0.57 -9.55
C GLY A 57 -25.74 1.61 -8.93
N ALA A 58 -25.83 1.87 -7.63
CA ALA A 58 -24.97 2.85 -6.96
C ALA A 58 -23.51 2.35 -6.91
N MET A 59 -22.55 3.22 -7.24
CA MET A 59 -21.13 2.93 -7.10
C MET A 59 -20.79 2.70 -5.62
N ALA A 60 -20.23 1.55 -5.32
CA ALA A 60 -19.77 1.23 -3.96
C ALA A 60 -18.48 1.96 -3.62
N THR A 61 -18.37 2.41 -2.37
CA THR A 61 -17.15 2.93 -1.74
C THR A 61 -17.01 2.30 -0.35
N GLY A 62 -15.78 2.25 0.17
CA GLY A 62 -15.51 1.57 1.43
C GLY A 62 -15.59 0.04 1.29
N TRP A 63 -15.87 -0.63 2.40
CA TRP A 63 -16.00 -2.08 2.44
C TRP A 63 -17.32 -2.54 1.81
N VAL A 64 -17.24 -3.50 0.88
CA VAL A 64 -18.39 -4.13 0.23
C VAL A 64 -18.24 -5.65 0.27
N GLN A 65 -19.31 -6.35 0.64
CA GLN A 65 -19.36 -7.81 0.60
C GLN A 65 -20.02 -8.28 -0.68
N VAL A 66 -19.33 -9.13 -1.43
CA VAL A 66 -19.87 -9.76 -2.64
C VAL A 66 -19.77 -11.28 -2.46
N GLY A 67 -20.91 -11.92 -2.35
CA GLY A 67 -20.96 -13.31 -1.89
C GLY A 67 -20.43 -13.42 -0.45
N ASN A 68 -19.42 -14.27 -0.24
CA ASN A 68 -18.78 -14.46 1.07
C ASN A 68 -17.45 -13.71 1.21
N ILE A 69 -17.08 -12.85 0.25
CA ILE A 69 -15.79 -12.17 0.21
C ILE A 69 -15.98 -10.67 0.39
N TRP A 70 -15.14 -10.07 1.22
CA TRP A 70 -15.09 -8.64 1.40
C TRP A 70 -14.01 -8.01 0.51
N TYR A 71 -14.38 -6.87 -0.09
CA TYR A 71 -13.51 -6.03 -0.93
C TYR A 71 -13.52 -4.60 -0.40
N TYR A 72 -12.50 -3.83 -0.71
CA TYR A 72 -12.47 -2.41 -0.36
C TYR A 72 -12.37 -1.53 -1.62
N MET A 73 -13.32 -0.61 -1.75
CA MET A 73 -13.35 0.42 -2.79
C MET A 73 -12.88 1.75 -2.19
N ASN A 74 -11.94 2.43 -2.82
CA ASN A 74 -11.53 3.76 -2.35
C ASN A 74 -12.66 4.79 -2.57
N GLU A 75 -12.42 6.04 -2.19
CA GLU A 75 -13.40 7.13 -2.33
C GLU A 75 -13.82 7.40 -3.79
N SER A 76 -12.99 7.03 -4.75
CA SER A 76 -13.29 7.09 -6.19
C SER A 76 -13.97 5.82 -6.72
N GLY A 77 -14.31 4.86 -5.86
CA GLY A 77 -14.94 3.59 -6.21
C GLY A 77 -14.00 2.52 -6.75
N VAL A 78 -12.68 2.78 -6.82
CA VAL A 78 -11.71 1.81 -7.35
C VAL A 78 -11.33 0.78 -6.30
N MET A 79 -11.46 -0.51 -6.64
CA MET A 79 -11.08 -1.63 -5.79
C MET A 79 -9.58 -1.58 -5.46
N GLN A 80 -9.26 -1.74 -4.19
CA GLN A 80 -7.89 -1.80 -3.70
C GLN A 80 -7.39 -3.24 -3.71
N VAL A 81 -6.10 -3.42 -4.03
CA VAL A 81 -5.42 -4.72 -4.10
C VAL A 81 -4.04 -4.65 -3.45
N ASP A 82 -3.55 -5.79 -2.94
CA ASP A 82 -2.22 -5.94 -2.33
C ASP A 82 -1.87 -4.82 -1.34
N THR A 83 -2.83 -4.44 -0.49
CA THR A 83 -2.63 -3.30 0.40
C THR A 83 -3.35 -3.46 1.75
N TRP A 84 -2.98 -2.62 2.70
CA TRP A 84 -3.58 -2.53 4.02
C TRP A 84 -4.61 -1.40 4.07
N ILE A 85 -5.81 -1.72 4.53
CA ILE A 85 -6.87 -0.76 4.85
C ILE A 85 -7.02 -0.75 6.37
N GLY A 86 -6.32 0.18 7.03
CA GLY A 86 -6.16 0.11 8.48
C GLY A 86 -5.42 -1.17 8.90
N ASN A 87 -6.09 -2.03 9.68
CA ASN A 87 -5.57 -3.33 10.11
C ASN A 87 -6.04 -4.52 9.26
N ASN A 88 -6.71 -4.25 8.14
CA ASN A 88 -7.24 -5.28 7.26
C ASN A 88 -6.44 -5.31 5.95
N TYR A 89 -5.96 -6.49 5.56
CA TYR A 89 -5.24 -6.68 4.31
C TYR A 89 -6.17 -7.18 3.22
N VAL A 90 -6.06 -6.60 2.02
CA VAL A 90 -6.66 -7.13 0.80
C VAL A 90 -5.55 -7.65 -0.12
N ASP A 91 -5.74 -8.83 -0.70
CA ASP A 91 -4.75 -9.49 -1.56
C ASP A 91 -4.77 -8.95 -3.01
N GLY A 92 -3.97 -9.56 -3.90
CA GLY A 92 -3.88 -9.18 -5.32
C GLY A 92 -5.17 -9.36 -6.12
N SER A 93 -6.15 -10.09 -5.59
CA SER A 93 -7.49 -10.20 -6.15
C SER A 93 -8.46 -9.16 -5.58
N GLY A 94 -8.02 -8.38 -4.58
CA GLY A 94 -8.81 -7.44 -3.81
C GLY A 94 -9.59 -8.06 -2.65
N ALA A 95 -9.46 -9.38 -2.44
CA ALA A 95 -10.16 -10.08 -1.37
C ALA A 95 -9.54 -9.78 0.01
N TRP A 96 -10.37 -9.46 0.99
CA TRP A 96 -9.92 -9.33 2.38
C TRP A 96 -9.45 -10.69 2.91
N ILE A 97 -8.27 -10.69 3.54
CA ILE A 97 -7.69 -11.87 4.20
C ILE A 97 -7.88 -11.74 5.70
N PRO A 98 -8.85 -12.46 6.29
CA PRO A 98 -9.09 -12.43 7.73
C PRO A 98 -7.87 -12.91 8.52
N GLY A 99 -7.54 -12.20 9.62
CA GLY A 99 -6.49 -12.62 10.53
C GLY A 99 -5.06 -12.47 10.02
N LYS A 100 -4.85 -11.92 8.82
CA LYS A 100 -3.50 -11.54 8.39
C LYS A 100 -2.99 -10.45 9.35
N ALA A 101 -1.92 -10.76 10.07
CA ALA A 101 -1.30 -9.81 10.98
C ALA A 101 -0.49 -8.80 10.16
N LYS A 102 -0.68 -7.51 10.47
CA LYS A 102 0.24 -6.47 9.98
C LYS A 102 1.51 -6.58 10.81
N THR A 103 2.59 -6.99 10.19
CA THR A 103 3.90 -6.95 10.83
C THR A 103 4.22 -5.48 11.08
N GLN A 104 4.43 -5.14 12.35
CA GLN A 104 4.80 -3.78 12.71
C GLN A 104 6.20 -3.51 12.17
N THR A 105 6.37 -2.40 11.45
CA THR A 105 7.70 -1.90 11.10
C THR A 105 8.37 -1.45 12.38
N ASP A 106 9.35 -2.18 12.87
CA ASP A 106 10.04 -1.85 14.11
C ASP A 106 11.34 -2.64 14.27
N TRP A 107 12.17 -2.18 15.23
CA TRP A 107 13.34 -2.89 15.69
C TRP A 107 12.94 -4.14 16.48
N VAL A 108 13.47 -5.28 16.05
CA VAL A 108 13.24 -6.57 16.71
C VAL A 108 14.54 -7.07 17.29
N LYS A 109 14.52 -7.39 18.59
CA LYS A 109 15.67 -7.95 19.32
C LYS A 109 15.54 -9.47 19.43
N SER A 110 16.64 -10.17 19.12
CA SER A 110 16.76 -11.59 19.37
C SER A 110 18.13 -11.89 19.98
N GLY A 111 18.16 -12.29 21.24
CA GLY A 111 19.39 -12.38 22.01
C GLY A 111 20.08 -11.00 22.13
N ASN A 112 21.32 -10.93 21.67
CA ASN A 112 22.11 -9.68 21.64
C ASN A 112 22.12 -9.01 20.25
N ARG A 113 21.33 -9.48 19.31
CA ARG A 113 21.27 -8.95 17.94
C ARG A 113 19.96 -8.24 17.68
N TRP A 114 20.00 -7.29 16.74
CA TRP A 114 18.85 -6.53 16.27
C TRP A 114 18.68 -6.70 14.77
N TRP A 115 17.45 -6.71 14.32
CA TRP A 115 17.04 -6.61 12.92
C TRP A 115 15.86 -5.65 12.80
N TYR A 116 15.57 -5.18 11.60
CA TYR A 116 14.45 -4.28 11.36
C TYR A 116 13.38 -4.95 10.53
N SER A 117 12.17 -5.03 11.09
CA SER A 117 11.02 -5.65 10.43
C SER A 117 10.25 -4.59 9.65
N HIS A 118 9.99 -4.85 8.38
CA HIS A 118 9.12 -4.03 7.56
C HIS A 118 7.66 -4.43 7.74
N SER A 119 6.72 -3.53 7.34
CA SER A 119 5.28 -3.75 7.51
C SER A 119 4.73 -4.93 6.70
N ASP A 120 5.45 -5.39 5.68
CA ASP A 120 5.13 -6.57 4.87
C ASP A 120 5.77 -7.87 5.39
N GLY A 121 6.55 -7.78 6.49
CA GLY A 121 7.27 -8.89 7.09
C GLY A 121 8.63 -9.16 6.47
N SER A 122 9.05 -8.39 5.47
CA SER A 122 10.41 -8.43 4.94
C SER A 122 11.41 -7.75 5.88
N TYR A 123 12.68 -7.89 5.58
CA TYR A 123 13.79 -7.22 6.27
C TYR A 123 14.97 -7.06 5.32
N THR A 124 15.80 -6.04 5.54
CA THR A 124 16.98 -5.76 4.73
C THR A 124 18.08 -6.77 5.00
N THR A 125 18.73 -7.26 3.94
CA THR A 125 19.88 -8.16 4.03
C THR A 125 21.00 -7.66 3.15
N ASN A 126 22.23 -7.73 3.67
CA ASN A 126 23.47 -7.41 2.97
C ASN A 126 23.46 -6.01 2.31
N ASP A 127 22.76 -5.07 2.91
CA ASP A 127 22.55 -3.72 2.36
C ASP A 127 22.35 -2.67 3.45
N TRP A 128 22.33 -1.41 3.00
CA TRP A 128 22.07 -0.23 3.79
C TRP A 128 20.59 0.11 3.83
N GLU A 129 20.12 0.65 4.95
CA GLU A 129 18.76 1.17 5.09
C GLU A 129 18.75 2.43 5.94
N VAL A 130 17.91 3.40 5.56
CA VAL A 130 17.64 4.60 6.37
C VAL A 130 16.43 4.34 7.27
N ILE A 131 16.66 4.41 8.56
CA ILE A 131 15.61 4.25 9.57
C ILE A 131 15.60 5.49 10.47
N ASN A 132 14.49 6.22 10.48
CA ASN A 132 14.33 7.46 11.24
C ASN A 132 15.46 8.49 11.00
N GLY A 133 15.92 8.60 9.74
CA GLY A 133 16.96 9.57 9.34
C GLY A 133 18.40 9.14 9.60
N SER A 134 18.64 7.95 10.13
CA SER A 134 19.98 7.37 10.33
C SER A 134 20.20 6.18 9.41
N TRP A 135 21.43 6.03 8.89
CA TRP A 135 21.81 4.88 8.09
C TRP A 135 22.24 3.71 8.97
N TYR A 136 21.75 2.52 8.64
CA TYR A 136 22.12 1.25 9.24
C TYR A 136 22.55 0.27 8.15
N TYR A 137 23.41 -0.68 8.50
CA TYR A 137 23.78 -1.77 7.61
C TYR A 137 23.36 -3.10 8.23
N PHE A 138 22.78 -3.95 7.39
CA PHE A 138 22.35 -5.29 7.78
C PHE A 138 23.20 -6.34 7.05
N ASP A 139 23.65 -7.37 7.76
CA ASP A 139 24.44 -8.46 7.20
C ASP A 139 23.59 -9.38 6.29
N GLY A 140 24.24 -10.40 5.70
CA GLY A 140 23.54 -11.36 4.80
C GLY A 140 22.45 -12.20 5.45
N SER A 141 22.37 -12.19 6.79
CA SER A 141 21.30 -12.82 7.58
C SER A 141 20.27 -11.81 8.11
N GLY A 142 20.40 -10.54 7.75
CA GLY A 142 19.51 -9.47 8.17
C GLY A 142 19.78 -8.89 9.56
N TRP A 143 20.93 -9.21 10.18
CA TRP A 143 21.29 -8.63 11.47
C TRP A 143 21.95 -7.27 11.33
N MET A 144 21.56 -6.32 12.16
CA MET A 144 22.18 -5.01 12.27
C MET A 144 23.65 -5.14 12.65
N VAL A 145 24.53 -4.53 11.85
CA VAL A 145 25.96 -4.52 12.06
C VAL A 145 26.36 -3.35 12.98
N THR A 146 27.33 -3.57 13.84
CA THR A 146 27.98 -2.54 14.67
C THR A 146 29.50 -2.62 14.54
N GLY A 147 30.21 -1.54 14.81
CA GLY A 147 31.66 -1.47 14.69
C GLY A 147 32.12 -1.18 13.25
N TRP A 148 33.35 -1.59 12.95
CA TRP A 148 33.97 -1.34 11.66
C TRP A 148 33.37 -2.22 10.54
N LEU A 149 32.96 -1.60 9.45
CA LEU A 149 32.44 -2.25 8.25
C LEU A 149 33.26 -1.81 7.04
N LYS A 150 33.86 -2.78 6.33
CA LYS A 150 34.55 -2.52 5.06
C LYS A 150 33.62 -2.80 3.87
N ARG A 151 33.50 -1.83 2.99
CA ARG A 151 32.79 -1.97 1.70
C ARG A 151 33.74 -1.51 0.55
N SER A 152 33.29 -1.67 -0.68
CA SER A 152 34.08 -1.25 -1.86
C SER A 152 34.43 0.24 -1.85
N SER A 153 33.57 1.08 -1.29
CA SER A 153 33.73 2.53 -1.17
C SER A 153 34.66 2.96 -0.01
N GLY A 154 34.99 2.06 0.92
CA GLY A 154 35.86 2.37 2.05
C GLY A 154 35.44 1.72 3.36
N TRP A 155 35.94 2.30 4.46
CA TRP A 155 35.62 1.88 5.80
C TRP A 155 34.53 2.78 6.39
N TYR A 156 33.55 2.15 7.03
CA TYR A 156 32.47 2.79 7.78
C TYR A 156 32.58 2.40 9.24
N TYR A 157 32.06 3.23 10.13
CA TYR A 157 31.89 2.87 11.53
C TYR A 157 30.42 2.95 11.93
N LEU A 158 29.86 1.81 12.34
CA LEU A 158 28.53 1.71 12.88
C LEU A 158 28.64 1.80 14.41
N THR A 159 27.97 2.77 15.02
CA THR A 159 28.00 2.97 16.48
C THR A 159 27.45 1.76 17.23
N GLY A 160 27.53 1.77 18.55
CA GLY A 160 26.92 0.72 19.37
C GLY A 160 25.39 0.61 19.21
N SER A 161 24.74 1.68 18.74
CA SER A 161 23.31 1.66 18.34
C SER A 161 23.09 1.18 16.91
N GLY A 162 24.13 0.89 16.14
CA GLY A 162 24.08 0.51 14.73
C GLY A 162 24.03 1.68 13.74
N ALA A 163 23.85 2.91 14.21
CA ALA A 163 23.79 4.07 13.33
C ALA A 163 25.18 4.35 12.72
N MET A 164 25.22 4.63 11.42
CA MET A 164 26.43 5.03 10.71
C MET A 164 26.97 6.35 11.26
N ALA A 165 28.24 6.33 11.67
CA ALA A 165 28.90 7.52 12.17
C ALA A 165 29.29 8.47 11.04
N THR A 166 29.15 9.78 11.27
CA THR A 166 29.67 10.87 10.45
C THR A 166 30.39 11.89 11.36
N GLY A 167 31.35 12.61 10.82
CA GLY A 167 32.17 13.52 11.60
C GLY A 167 33.19 12.78 12.50
N TRP A 168 33.58 13.39 13.62
CA TRP A 168 34.53 12.79 14.54
C TRP A 168 33.88 11.68 15.38
N VAL A 169 34.48 10.51 15.40
CA VAL A 169 34.10 9.38 16.24
C VAL A 169 35.31 8.82 16.98
N GLN A 170 35.14 8.56 18.27
CA GLN A 170 36.18 7.92 19.08
C GLN A 170 35.91 6.42 19.17
N VAL A 171 36.92 5.62 18.80
CA VAL A 171 36.87 4.16 18.90
C VAL A 171 38.06 3.71 19.76
N GLY A 172 37.76 3.23 20.94
CA GLY A 172 38.81 3.02 21.97
C GLY A 172 39.45 4.32 22.36
N SER A 173 40.78 4.43 22.25
CA SER A 173 41.56 5.65 22.51
C SER A 173 41.85 6.49 21.26
N THR A 174 41.39 6.06 20.08
CA THR A 174 41.72 6.68 18.79
C THR A 174 40.53 7.44 18.20
N TRP A 175 40.80 8.63 17.69
CA TRP A 175 39.81 9.43 16.97
C TRP A 175 39.92 9.20 15.46
N TYR A 176 38.76 9.04 14.84
CA TYR A 176 38.61 8.90 13.38
C TYR A 176 37.63 9.96 12.87
N TYR A 177 37.85 10.42 11.65
CA TYR A 177 36.91 11.32 10.99
C TYR A 177 36.22 10.60 9.84
N MET A 178 34.90 10.51 9.91
CA MET A 178 34.04 9.96 8.88
C MET A 178 33.44 11.12 8.09
N ASN A 179 33.55 11.10 6.77
CA ASN A 179 32.96 12.15 5.95
C ASN A 179 31.40 12.12 6.01
N GLY A 180 30.74 13.03 5.30
CA GLY A 180 29.29 13.10 5.26
C GLY A 180 28.57 11.84 4.70
N SER A 181 29.31 10.99 3.97
CA SER A 181 28.84 9.69 3.50
C SER A 181 29.24 8.53 4.40
N GLY A 182 29.86 8.81 5.57
CA GLY A 182 30.25 7.83 6.55
C GLY A 182 31.56 7.09 6.26
N VAL A 183 32.35 7.53 5.28
CA VAL A 183 33.65 6.92 4.88
C VAL A 183 34.81 7.64 5.53
#